data_68368f425b0c4503e3168679ec956076
#
_entry.id   68368f425b0c4503e3168679ec956076
#
_cell.length_a   1.000
_cell.length_b   1.000
_cell.length_c   1.000
_cell.angle_alpha   90.00
_cell.angle_beta   90.00
_cell.angle_gamma   90.00
#
_symmetry.space_group_name_H-M   'P 1'
#
loop_
_entity.id
_entity.type
_entity.pdbx_description
1 polymer ?
#
loop_
_entity_poly.entity_id
_entity_poly.type
_entity_poly.pdbx_seq_one_letter_code
_entity_poly.pdbx_strand_id
1 'polypeptide(L)'
;MADNLKLNVELTKHATHEGVFIRHFFGKDDNDRLNNLEIFIVPGFQIPPHTHEGSTEFFYVVSGQGEFLDDTEWKTIKKGDAFKAPLGMTHGLKNTGSETLLLFSTFSPANR
;
A
#
# COMPACT_ATOMS: atom_id res chain seq x y z
N MET A 1 -4.51 21.61 16.51
CA MET A 1 -3.86 21.84 15.21
C MET A 1 -3.06 20.62 14.80
N ALA A 2 -3.23 20.16 13.59
CA ALA A 2 -2.48 19.01 13.11
C ALA A 2 -1.01 19.41 12.84
N ASP A 3 -0.08 18.51 13.13
CA ASP A 3 1.32 18.71 12.83
C ASP A 3 1.55 18.52 11.32
N ASN A 4 2.35 19.42 10.75
CA ASN A 4 2.74 19.31 9.34
C ASN A 4 3.97 18.43 9.14
N LEU A 5 4.52 17.89 10.21
CA LEU A 5 5.73 17.07 10.18
C LEU A 5 5.56 15.92 11.18
N LYS A 6 5.78 14.70 10.70
CA LYS A 6 5.76 13.52 11.56
C LYS A 6 7.13 12.85 11.50
N LEU A 7 7.73 12.65 12.67
CA LEU A 7 9.06 12.04 12.80
C LEU A 7 8.95 10.70 13.50
N ASN A 8 9.80 9.76 13.10
CA ASN A 8 9.91 8.44 13.76
C ASN A 8 8.57 7.70 13.86
N VAL A 9 7.81 7.72 12.77
CA VAL A 9 6.52 7.04 12.72
C VAL A 9 6.75 5.54 12.87
N GLU A 10 5.99 4.92 13.77
CA GLU A 10 6.13 3.51 14.11
C GLU A 10 5.74 2.60 12.95
N LEU A 11 6.56 1.55 12.75
CA LEU A 11 6.21 0.45 11.85
C LEU A 11 5.35 -0.55 12.62
N THR A 12 4.18 -0.89 12.09
CA THR A 12 3.28 -1.82 12.73
C THR A 12 2.97 -3.02 11.84
N LYS A 13 2.72 -4.18 12.47
CA LYS A 13 2.30 -5.36 11.73
C LYS A 13 0.87 -5.15 11.23
N HIS A 14 0.59 -5.56 9.98
CA HIS A 14 -0.77 -5.53 9.45
C HIS A 14 -1.67 -6.42 10.31
N ALA A 15 -2.88 -5.95 10.59
CA ALA A 15 -3.78 -6.62 11.52
C ALA A 15 -4.17 -8.04 11.08
N THR A 16 -4.27 -8.29 9.77
CA THR A 16 -4.79 -9.56 9.24
C THR A 16 -3.87 -10.28 8.26
N HIS A 17 -2.85 -9.60 7.73
CA HIS A 17 -1.97 -10.19 6.70
C HIS A 17 -0.59 -10.48 7.28
N GLU A 18 -0.24 -11.76 7.38
CA GLU A 18 1.07 -12.18 7.81
C GLU A 18 2.16 -11.70 6.85
N GLY A 19 3.31 -11.31 7.39
CA GLY A 19 4.45 -10.84 6.59
C GLY A 19 4.26 -9.46 5.96
N VAL A 20 3.22 -8.73 6.37
CA VAL A 20 2.93 -7.39 5.87
C VAL A 20 3.01 -6.40 7.03
N PHE A 21 3.77 -5.33 6.84
CA PHE A 21 3.95 -4.27 7.84
C PHE A 21 3.62 -2.93 7.20
N ILE A 22 3.12 -2.00 8.00
CA ILE A 22 2.77 -0.67 7.51
C ILE A 22 3.32 0.42 8.42
N ARG A 23 3.59 1.57 7.81
CA ARG A 23 3.90 2.80 8.51
C ARG A 23 2.95 3.87 7.98
N HIS A 24 1.93 4.19 8.76
CA HIS A 24 0.88 5.13 8.37
C HIS A 24 1.27 6.55 8.76
N PHE A 25 1.19 7.49 7.82
CA PHE A 25 1.62 8.86 8.04
C PHE A 25 0.45 9.80 8.31
N PHE A 26 -0.19 10.28 7.28
CA PHE A 26 -1.30 11.23 7.39
C PHE A 26 -2.61 10.55 7.03
N GLY A 27 -3.67 10.91 7.72
CA GLY A 27 -4.96 10.28 7.52
C GLY A 27 -6.12 11.17 7.95
N LYS A 28 -7.24 10.55 8.30
CA LYS A 28 -8.49 11.24 8.64
C LYS A 28 -8.36 12.24 9.78
N ASP A 29 -7.42 12.01 10.69
CA ASP A 29 -7.17 12.94 11.80
C ASP A 29 -6.52 14.24 11.33
N ASP A 30 -5.92 14.23 10.13
CA ASP A 30 -5.22 15.39 9.57
C ASP A 30 -6.03 16.09 8.49
N ASN A 31 -6.84 15.32 7.73
CA ASN A 31 -7.59 15.83 6.59
C ASN A 31 -8.63 14.79 6.13
N ASP A 32 -9.50 15.18 5.19
CA ASP A 32 -10.50 14.29 4.60
C ASP A 32 -10.19 13.89 3.16
N ARG A 33 -9.05 14.33 2.62
CA ARG A 33 -8.73 14.16 1.20
C ARG A 33 -8.00 12.87 0.90
N LEU A 34 -7.06 12.49 1.77
CA LEU A 34 -6.24 11.33 1.51
C LEU A 34 -5.64 10.79 2.81
N ASN A 35 -5.18 9.54 2.74
CA ASN A 35 -4.20 9.03 3.70
C ASN A 35 -3.05 8.40 2.92
N ASN A 36 -1.88 8.38 3.53
CA ASN A 36 -0.69 7.79 2.92
C ASN A 36 0.07 6.94 3.89
N LEU A 37 0.77 5.95 3.35
CA LEU A 37 1.49 4.98 4.16
C LEU A 37 2.57 4.30 3.32
N GLU A 38 3.52 3.70 4.04
CA GLU A 38 4.45 2.73 3.46
C GLU A 38 3.93 1.33 3.74
N ILE A 39 4.09 0.45 2.77
CA ILE A 39 3.72 -0.97 2.87
C ILE A 39 4.98 -1.78 2.66
N PHE A 40 5.28 -2.68 3.61
CA PHE A 40 6.42 -3.60 3.54
C PHE A 40 5.88 -5.01 3.44
N ILE A 41 6.25 -5.74 2.39
CA ILE A 41 5.84 -7.13 2.21
C ILE A 41 7.09 -8.00 2.19
N VAL A 42 7.19 -8.92 3.14
CA VAL A 42 8.32 -9.84 3.26
C VAL A 42 8.28 -10.84 2.10
N PRO A 43 9.45 -11.31 1.59
CA PRO A 43 9.46 -12.29 0.51
C PRO A 43 8.58 -13.50 0.78
N GLY A 44 7.79 -13.90 -0.20
CA GLY A 44 6.87 -15.04 -0.09
C GLY A 44 5.50 -14.70 0.48
N PHE A 45 5.28 -13.46 0.92
CA PHE A 45 4.00 -13.04 1.49
C PHE A 45 3.25 -12.13 0.53
N GLN A 46 1.98 -11.87 0.85
CA GLN A 46 1.11 -11.11 -0.03
C GLN A 46 0.04 -10.36 0.73
N ILE A 47 -0.53 -9.36 0.07
CA ILE A 47 -1.83 -8.81 0.41
C ILE A 47 -2.79 -9.47 -0.57
N PRO A 48 -3.69 -10.37 -0.08
CA PRO A 48 -4.59 -11.11 -0.96
C PRO A 48 -5.53 -10.23 -1.77
N PRO A 49 -6.12 -10.76 -2.85
CA PRO A 49 -7.09 -10.00 -3.64
C PRO A 49 -8.23 -9.47 -2.77
N HIS A 50 -8.55 -8.19 -2.96
CA HIS A 50 -9.61 -7.50 -2.23
C HIS A 50 -10.03 -6.26 -3.02
N THR A 51 -11.09 -5.59 -2.54
CA THR A 51 -11.57 -4.35 -3.13
C THR A 51 -11.70 -3.27 -2.06
N HIS A 52 -11.59 -2.01 -2.50
CA HIS A 52 -11.92 -0.85 -1.68
C HIS A 52 -13.06 -0.12 -2.38
N GLU A 53 -14.19 0.02 -1.71
CA GLU A 53 -15.39 0.62 -2.31
C GLU A 53 -15.45 2.13 -2.16
N GLY A 54 -14.70 2.69 -1.23
CA GLY A 54 -14.76 4.12 -0.92
C GLY A 54 -13.56 4.94 -1.36
N SER A 55 -12.50 4.32 -1.83
CA SER A 55 -11.25 5.02 -2.15
C SER A 55 -10.54 4.38 -3.33
N THR A 56 -9.85 5.23 -4.10
CA THR A 56 -8.85 4.75 -5.06
C THR A 56 -7.51 4.71 -4.35
N GLU A 57 -6.75 3.65 -4.57
CA GLU A 57 -5.41 3.53 -4.01
C GLU A 57 -4.37 3.72 -5.10
N PHE A 58 -3.38 4.57 -4.83
CA PHE A 58 -2.26 4.86 -5.73
C PHE A 58 -1.00 4.31 -5.11
N PHE A 59 -0.16 3.65 -5.91
CA PHE A 59 1.05 2.99 -5.45
C PHE A 59 2.29 3.46 -6.18
N TYR A 60 3.40 3.47 -5.46
CA TYR A 60 4.72 3.65 -6.05
C TYR A 60 5.66 2.62 -5.43
N VAL A 61 6.39 1.86 -6.26
CA VAL A 61 7.36 0.89 -5.76
C VAL A 61 8.67 1.59 -5.44
N VAL A 62 8.98 1.68 -4.17
CA VAL A 62 10.21 2.30 -3.68
C VAL A 62 11.41 1.37 -3.85
N SER A 63 11.24 0.08 -3.52
CA SER A 63 12.29 -0.92 -3.69
C SER A 63 11.70 -2.32 -3.74
N GLY A 64 12.45 -3.25 -4.30
CA GLY A 64 12.03 -4.64 -4.45
C GLY A 64 11.27 -4.87 -5.75
N GLN A 65 10.69 -6.07 -5.86
CA GLN A 65 9.87 -6.45 -7.00
C GLN A 65 8.79 -7.42 -6.57
N GLY A 66 7.73 -7.50 -7.36
CA GLY A 66 6.61 -8.37 -7.06
C GLY A 66 5.60 -8.39 -8.17
N GLU A 67 4.35 -8.65 -7.80
CA GLU A 67 3.23 -8.66 -8.74
C GLU A 67 2.04 -7.89 -8.17
N PHE A 68 1.35 -7.19 -9.04
CA PHE A 68 0.13 -6.44 -8.75
C PHE A 68 -1.03 -7.08 -9.53
N LEU A 69 -2.11 -7.39 -8.82
CA LEU A 69 -3.33 -7.87 -9.45
C LEU A 69 -4.14 -6.68 -9.95
N ASP A 70 -4.20 -6.55 -11.27
CA ASP A 70 -4.98 -5.52 -11.95
C ASP A 70 -6.29 -6.15 -12.42
N ASP A 71 -7.27 -6.17 -11.53
CA ASP A 71 -8.57 -6.81 -11.70
C ASP A 71 -8.47 -8.33 -11.85
N THR A 72 -8.13 -8.84 -13.02
CA THR A 72 -8.04 -10.28 -13.28
C THR A 72 -6.65 -10.75 -13.68
N GLU A 73 -5.72 -9.81 -13.89
CA GLU A 73 -4.39 -10.12 -14.42
C GLU A 73 -3.31 -9.68 -13.44
N TRP A 74 -2.42 -10.61 -13.10
CA TRP A 74 -1.23 -10.33 -12.31
C TRP A 74 -0.15 -9.73 -13.22
N LYS A 75 0.34 -8.56 -12.86
CA LYS A 75 1.37 -7.84 -13.61
C LYS A 75 2.61 -7.67 -12.76
N THR A 76 3.77 -7.88 -13.37
CA THR A 76 5.06 -7.67 -12.68
C THR A 76 5.27 -6.19 -12.39
N ILE A 77 5.72 -5.90 -11.18
CA ILE A 77 6.09 -4.57 -10.72
C ILE A 77 7.49 -4.59 -10.13
N LYS A 78 8.18 -3.46 -10.22
CA LYS A 78 9.53 -3.31 -9.69
C LYS A 78 9.79 -1.86 -9.32
N LYS A 79 10.92 -1.62 -8.68
CA LYS A 79 11.36 -0.29 -8.27
C LYS A 79 11.13 0.74 -9.38
N GLY A 80 10.46 1.84 -9.03
CA GLY A 80 10.19 2.94 -9.94
C GLY A 80 8.83 2.85 -10.63
N ASP A 81 8.12 1.73 -10.52
CA ASP A 81 6.80 1.57 -11.14
C ASP A 81 5.72 2.24 -10.29
N ALA A 82 4.75 2.83 -10.98
CA ALA A 82 3.58 3.43 -10.34
C ALA A 82 2.32 2.86 -10.97
N PHE A 83 1.31 2.62 -10.15
CA PHE A 83 0.04 2.04 -10.60
C PHE A 83 -1.07 2.44 -9.63
N LYS A 84 -2.30 2.15 -10.01
CA LYS A 84 -3.44 2.47 -9.15
C LYS A 84 -4.46 1.35 -9.16
N ALA A 85 -5.21 1.26 -8.08
CA ALA A 85 -6.38 0.41 -7.93
C ALA A 85 -7.59 1.32 -7.76
N PRO A 86 -8.38 1.56 -8.82
CA PRO A 86 -9.60 2.36 -8.71
C PRO A 86 -10.56 1.74 -7.71
N LEU A 87 -11.40 2.58 -7.09
CA LEU A 87 -12.41 2.06 -6.19
C LEU A 87 -13.27 1.00 -6.90
N GLY A 88 -13.63 -0.06 -6.19
CA GLY A 88 -14.42 -1.17 -6.73
C GLY A 88 -13.63 -2.19 -7.54
N MET A 89 -12.36 -1.94 -7.85
CA MET A 89 -11.55 -2.91 -8.60
C MET A 89 -10.88 -3.91 -7.66
N THR A 90 -10.96 -5.19 -8.01
CA THR A 90 -10.22 -6.22 -7.29
C THR A 90 -8.73 -6.06 -7.54
N HIS A 91 -7.94 -6.01 -6.47
CA HIS A 91 -6.50 -5.89 -6.56
C HIS A 91 -5.81 -6.64 -5.43
N GLY A 92 -4.52 -6.86 -5.58
CA GLY A 92 -3.69 -7.52 -4.60
C GLY A 92 -2.22 -7.29 -4.91
N LEU A 93 -1.36 -7.67 -3.98
CA LEU A 93 0.08 -7.51 -4.12
C LEU A 93 0.78 -8.77 -3.64
N LYS A 94 1.79 -9.23 -4.38
CA LYS A 94 2.62 -10.36 -3.99
C LYS A 94 4.08 -9.94 -4.02
N ASN A 95 4.84 -10.36 -3.02
CA ASN A 95 6.29 -10.26 -3.11
C ASN A 95 6.84 -11.55 -3.69
N THR A 96 7.26 -11.50 -4.95
CA THR A 96 7.84 -12.63 -5.68
C THR A 96 9.37 -12.53 -5.77
N GLY A 97 9.95 -11.51 -5.15
CA GLY A 97 11.38 -11.30 -5.12
C GLY A 97 12.05 -11.92 -3.91
N SER A 98 13.34 -11.64 -3.76
CA SER A 98 14.15 -12.14 -2.64
C SER A 98 14.38 -11.12 -1.54
N GLU A 99 13.92 -9.90 -1.75
CA GLU A 99 14.04 -8.79 -0.79
C GLU A 99 12.66 -8.25 -0.44
N THR A 100 12.57 -7.50 0.66
CA THR A 100 11.32 -6.86 1.05
C THR A 100 10.83 -5.94 -0.07
N LEU A 101 9.55 -6.06 -0.40
CA LEU A 101 8.89 -5.16 -1.34
C LEU A 101 8.37 -3.97 -0.56
N LEU A 102 8.87 -2.78 -0.89
CA LEU A 102 8.45 -1.54 -0.24
C LEU A 102 7.69 -0.68 -1.23
N LEU A 103 6.45 -0.36 -0.86
CA LEU A 103 5.59 0.52 -1.65
C LEU A 103 5.20 1.73 -0.81
N PHE A 104 5.07 2.87 -1.49
CA PHE A 104 4.40 4.03 -0.93
C PHE A 104 2.99 4.07 -1.52
N SER A 105 2.00 4.24 -0.65
CA SER A 105 0.59 4.15 -1.04
C SER A 105 -0.20 5.37 -0.56
N THR A 106 -1.14 5.81 -1.39
CA THR A 106 -2.06 6.90 -1.07
C THR A 106 -3.48 6.47 -1.40
N PHE A 107 -4.37 6.62 -0.42
CA PHE A 107 -5.82 6.44 -0.63
C PHE A 107 -6.48 7.81 -0.77
N SER A 108 -7.36 7.97 -1.75
CA SER A 108 -8.14 9.18 -1.92
C SER A 108 -9.58 8.82 -2.26
N PRO A 109 -10.58 9.31 -1.50
CA PRO A 109 -10.43 10.01 -0.21
C PRO A 109 -9.79 9.13 0.87
N ALA A 110 -9.47 9.73 2.00
CA ALA A 110 -8.86 9.00 3.12
C ALA A 110 -9.74 7.84 3.56
N ASN A 111 -9.13 6.66 3.78
CA ASN A 111 -9.84 5.48 4.28
C ASN A 111 -9.50 5.14 5.74
N ARG A 112 -8.53 5.84 6.30
CA ARG A 112 -8.20 5.74 7.73
C ARG A 112 -7.47 6.98 8.21
#